data_14f1bce1339630b35e61e0b0276a2e1c
#
_entry.id   14f1bce1339630b35e61e0b0276a2e1c
#
_cell.length_a   1.000
_cell.length_b   1.000
_cell.length_c   1.000
_cell.angle_alpha   90.00
_cell.angle_beta   90.00
_cell.angle_gamma   90.00
#
_symmetry.space_group_name_H-M   'P 1'
#
loop_
_entity.id
_entity.type
_entity.pdbx_description
1 polymer ?
#
loop_
_entity_poly.entity_id
_entity_poly.type
_entity_poly.pdbx_seq_one_letter_code
_entity_poly.pdbx_strand_id
1 'polypeptide(L)'
;MPFAQKLVEHCDTSGIPMALVTSSSLDAVAFKTAAHPWLNCIQLRVHGDDPELRAGKPDPEPFLLAAQRLAVNASDCWAMEDSRAGTASALAAGCQVWVLSAEPCTADQQGNPRTVDSLGVVLDQLISVSTSG
;
A
#
# COMPACT_ATOMS: atom_id res chain seq x y z
N MET A 1 5.75 -8.40 -9.08
CA MET A 1 5.94 -8.46 -7.62
C MET A 1 5.40 -9.78 -7.07
N PRO A 2 6.28 -10.66 -6.59
CA PRO A 2 5.80 -11.91 -6.00
C PRO A 2 4.88 -11.66 -4.81
N PHE A 3 3.88 -12.50 -4.66
CA PHE A 3 2.88 -12.44 -3.58
C PHE A 3 1.93 -11.25 -3.60
N ALA A 4 2.09 -10.29 -4.51
CA ALA A 4 1.18 -9.14 -4.57
C ALA A 4 -0.25 -9.59 -4.87
N GLN A 5 -0.44 -10.48 -5.82
CA GLN A 5 -1.75 -11.03 -6.16
C GLN A 5 -2.36 -11.78 -4.98
N LYS A 6 -1.56 -12.63 -4.31
CA LYS A 6 -2.03 -13.39 -3.13
C LYS A 6 -2.44 -12.48 -1.99
N LEU A 7 -1.67 -11.42 -1.75
CA LEU A 7 -1.98 -10.44 -0.72
C LEU A 7 -3.31 -9.73 -1.01
N VAL A 8 -3.48 -9.26 -2.24
CA VAL A 8 -4.70 -8.58 -2.67
C VAL A 8 -5.92 -9.51 -2.58
N GLU A 9 -5.78 -10.75 -3.06
CA GLU A 9 -6.86 -11.73 -2.99
C GLU A 9 -7.24 -12.08 -1.53
N HIS A 10 -6.25 -12.18 -0.64
CA HIS A 10 -6.53 -12.40 0.77
C HIS A 10 -7.32 -11.24 1.38
N CYS A 11 -6.92 -10.01 1.11
CA CYS A 11 -7.63 -8.82 1.60
C CYS A 11 -9.06 -8.76 1.05
N ASP A 12 -9.22 -9.04 -0.23
CA ASP A 12 -10.54 -9.05 -0.87
C ASP A 12 -11.46 -10.08 -0.24
N THR A 13 -10.99 -11.31 -0.08
CA THR A 13 -11.74 -12.41 0.52
C THR A 13 -12.09 -12.13 1.99
N SER A 14 -11.18 -11.48 2.72
CA SER A 14 -11.35 -11.18 4.15
C SER A 14 -12.13 -9.90 4.42
N GLY A 15 -12.52 -9.16 3.38
CA GLY A 15 -13.23 -7.89 3.53
C GLY A 15 -12.37 -6.75 4.05
N ILE A 16 -11.06 -6.83 3.90
CA ILE A 16 -10.13 -5.77 4.31
C ILE A 16 -10.14 -4.66 3.25
N PRO A 17 -10.45 -3.40 3.62
CA PRO A 17 -10.45 -2.31 2.64
C PRO A 17 -9.07 -2.09 2.05
N MET A 18 -9.03 -1.84 0.74
CA MET A 18 -7.80 -1.63 -0.01
C MET A 18 -7.86 -0.40 -0.88
N ALA A 19 -6.72 0.28 -1.03
CA ALA A 19 -6.56 1.38 -1.99
C ALA A 19 -5.24 1.24 -2.70
N LEU A 20 -5.22 1.59 -3.97
CA LEU A 20 -4.00 1.72 -4.75
C LEU A 20 -3.60 3.19 -4.79
N VAL A 21 -2.43 3.51 -4.23
CA VAL A 21 -1.89 4.87 -4.18
C VAL A 21 -0.66 4.92 -5.08
N THR A 22 -0.75 5.64 -6.18
CA THR A 22 0.28 5.64 -7.20
C THR A 22 0.58 7.05 -7.70
N SER A 23 1.84 7.29 -8.08
CA SER A 23 2.23 8.52 -8.78
C SER A 23 1.92 8.47 -10.27
N SER A 24 1.54 7.30 -10.78
CA SER A 24 1.18 7.11 -12.19
C SER A 24 -0.17 7.76 -12.51
N SER A 25 -0.35 8.16 -13.77
CA SER A 25 -1.61 8.70 -14.27
C SER A 25 -2.69 7.62 -14.35
N LEU A 26 -3.93 8.07 -14.47
CA LEU A 26 -5.08 7.19 -14.67
C LEU A 26 -4.87 6.25 -15.87
N ASP A 27 -4.38 6.78 -16.99
CA ASP A 27 -4.14 5.99 -18.19
C ASP A 27 -3.07 4.92 -17.99
N ALA A 28 -1.98 5.27 -17.29
CA ALA A 28 -0.91 4.32 -16.99
C ALA A 28 -1.40 3.19 -16.08
N VAL A 29 -2.23 3.50 -15.11
CA VAL A 29 -2.82 2.49 -14.21
C VAL A 29 -3.78 1.60 -14.97
N ALA A 30 -4.60 2.15 -15.86
CA ALA A 30 -5.52 1.39 -16.69
C ALA A 30 -4.77 0.36 -17.54
N PHE A 31 -3.63 0.75 -18.12
CA PHE A 31 -2.77 -0.14 -18.88
C PHE A 31 -2.24 -1.30 -18.02
N LYS A 32 -1.76 -1.00 -16.82
CA LYS A 32 -1.27 -2.03 -15.89
C LYS A 32 -2.38 -2.97 -15.44
N THR A 33 -3.56 -2.43 -15.19
CA THR A 33 -4.72 -3.22 -14.76
C THR A 33 -5.16 -4.20 -15.85
N ALA A 34 -5.09 -3.80 -17.12
CA ALA A 34 -5.41 -4.69 -18.24
C ALA A 34 -4.47 -5.89 -18.30
N ALA A 35 -3.18 -5.69 -17.95
CA ALA A 35 -2.18 -6.76 -17.90
C ALA A 35 -2.33 -7.64 -16.65
N HIS A 36 -2.87 -7.10 -15.56
CA HIS A 36 -3.01 -7.78 -14.27
C HIS A 36 -4.43 -7.62 -13.73
N PRO A 37 -5.41 -8.41 -14.24
CA PRO A 37 -6.83 -8.23 -13.90
C PRO A 37 -7.15 -8.32 -12.40
N TRP A 38 -6.32 -9.01 -11.61
CA TRP A 38 -6.52 -9.11 -10.16
C TRP A 38 -6.44 -7.75 -9.45
N LEU A 39 -5.82 -6.75 -10.09
CA LEU A 39 -5.81 -5.37 -9.57
C LEU A 39 -7.20 -4.75 -9.49
N ASN A 40 -8.17 -5.29 -10.23
CA ASN A 40 -9.55 -4.82 -10.16
C ASN A 40 -10.22 -5.09 -8.80
N CYS A 41 -9.65 -5.99 -7.98
CA CYS A 41 -10.11 -6.18 -6.60
C CYS A 41 -9.87 -4.94 -5.77
N ILE A 42 -8.90 -4.10 -6.15
CA ILE A 42 -8.64 -2.81 -5.49
C ILE A 42 -9.46 -1.76 -6.21
N GLN A 43 -10.66 -1.49 -5.70
CA GLN A 43 -11.60 -0.59 -6.38
C GLN A 43 -11.31 0.88 -6.13
N LEU A 44 -10.71 1.20 -4.98
CA LEU A 44 -10.40 2.57 -4.63
C LEU A 44 -8.96 2.90 -5.04
N ARG A 45 -8.78 4.02 -5.73
CA ARG A 45 -7.48 4.40 -6.30
C ARG A 45 -7.23 5.89 -6.10
N VAL A 46 -5.96 6.23 -5.87
CA VAL A 46 -5.46 7.60 -5.88
C VAL A 46 -4.35 7.65 -6.93
N HIS A 47 -4.59 8.35 -8.01
CA HIS A 47 -3.63 8.50 -9.11
C HIS A 47 -2.81 9.77 -8.94
N GLY A 48 -1.65 9.83 -9.62
CA GLY A 48 -0.80 11.01 -9.59
C GLY A 48 -1.47 12.25 -10.16
N ASP A 49 -2.42 12.09 -11.08
CA ASP A 49 -3.20 13.16 -11.70
C ASP A 49 -4.60 13.32 -11.11
N ASP A 50 -4.84 12.80 -9.91
CA ASP A 50 -6.14 12.92 -9.23
C ASP A 50 -6.46 14.40 -8.98
N PRO A 51 -7.64 14.89 -9.40
CA PRO A 51 -7.99 16.31 -9.27
C PRO A 51 -8.13 16.80 -7.83
N GLU A 52 -8.34 15.89 -6.87
CA GLU A 52 -8.41 16.24 -5.45
C GLU A 52 -7.03 16.27 -4.79
N LEU A 53 -5.99 15.82 -5.49
CA LEU A 53 -4.64 15.75 -4.95
C LEU A 53 -3.90 17.04 -5.24
N ARG A 54 -3.45 17.74 -4.18
CA ARG A 54 -2.70 18.99 -4.29
C ARG A 54 -1.20 18.76 -4.38
N ALA A 55 -0.71 17.68 -3.77
CA ALA A 55 0.69 17.34 -3.74
C ALA A 55 0.85 15.84 -3.84
N GLY A 56 1.86 15.41 -4.60
CA GLY A 56 2.21 13.99 -4.74
C GLY A 56 3.24 13.55 -3.71
N LYS A 57 3.63 12.28 -3.78
CA LYS A 57 4.71 11.76 -2.95
C LYS A 57 5.98 12.60 -3.14
N PRO A 58 6.72 12.94 -2.11
CA PRO A 58 6.71 12.41 -0.73
C PRO A 58 5.76 13.11 0.25
N ASP A 59 4.91 14.02 -0.21
CA ASP A 59 3.90 14.66 0.64
C ASP A 59 2.94 13.58 1.18
N PRO A 60 2.41 13.71 2.41
CA PRO A 60 1.49 12.72 2.97
C PRO A 60 0.11 12.70 2.30
N GLU A 61 -0.22 13.71 1.51
CA GLU A 61 -1.56 13.88 0.95
C GLU A 61 -2.10 12.66 0.18
N PRO A 62 -1.31 11.96 -0.67
CA PRO A 62 -1.84 10.79 -1.38
C PRO A 62 -2.38 9.70 -0.45
N PHE A 63 -1.68 9.39 0.64
CA PHE A 63 -2.12 8.39 1.61
C PHE A 63 -3.24 8.89 2.50
N LEU A 64 -3.23 10.17 2.86
CA LEU A 64 -4.33 10.78 3.62
C LEU A 64 -5.62 10.78 2.81
N LEU A 65 -5.54 11.10 1.51
CA LEU A 65 -6.69 11.06 0.61
C LEU A 65 -7.23 9.64 0.46
N ALA A 66 -6.34 8.65 0.33
CA ALA A 66 -6.73 7.24 0.26
C ALA A 66 -7.46 6.81 1.53
N ALA A 67 -6.92 7.13 2.71
CA ALA A 67 -7.55 6.81 3.99
C ALA A 67 -8.92 7.48 4.13
N GLN A 68 -9.04 8.73 3.70
CA GLN A 68 -10.31 9.45 3.70
C GLN A 68 -11.35 8.74 2.83
N ARG A 69 -10.98 8.33 1.63
CA ARG A 69 -11.86 7.62 0.70
C ARG A 69 -12.25 6.23 1.21
N LEU A 70 -11.36 5.57 1.96
CA LEU A 70 -11.66 4.30 2.63
C LEU A 70 -12.48 4.49 3.92
N ALA A 71 -12.65 5.72 4.37
CA ALA A 71 -13.33 6.08 5.62
C ALA A 71 -12.67 5.45 6.85
N VAL A 72 -11.33 5.46 6.88
CA VAL A 72 -10.51 4.95 7.98
C VAL A 72 -9.45 5.97 8.36
N ASN A 73 -8.87 5.82 9.56
CA ASN A 73 -7.73 6.63 9.97
C ASN A 73 -6.45 6.10 9.33
N ALA A 74 -5.59 7.00 8.84
CA ALA A 74 -4.32 6.59 8.25
C ALA A 74 -3.46 5.80 9.24
N SER A 75 -3.54 6.12 10.54
CA SER A 75 -2.79 5.42 11.59
C SER A 75 -3.20 3.94 11.74
N ASP A 76 -4.37 3.57 11.24
CA ASP A 76 -4.86 2.19 11.28
C ASP A 76 -4.54 1.44 9.97
N CYS A 77 -3.89 2.09 9.02
CA CYS A 77 -3.59 1.52 7.72
C CYS A 77 -2.19 0.95 7.64
N TRP A 78 -2.07 -0.14 6.87
CA TRP A 78 -0.77 -0.66 6.43
C TRP A 78 -0.52 -0.17 5.01
N ALA A 79 0.67 0.36 4.76
CA ALA A 79 1.11 0.78 3.44
C ALA A 79 2.31 -0.05 3.02
N MET A 80 2.31 -0.51 1.77
CA MET A 80 3.42 -1.25 1.17
C MET A 80 4.03 -0.36 0.10
N GLU A 81 5.34 -0.11 0.21
CA GLU A 81 6.06 0.78 -0.69
C GLU A 81 7.42 0.23 -1.08
N ASP A 82 7.89 0.58 -2.28
CA ASP A 82 9.21 0.19 -2.77
C ASP A 82 10.09 1.40 -3.11
N SER A 83 9.57 2.62 -2.99
CA SER A 83 10.30 3.85 -3.28
C SER A 83 10.52 4.70 -2.03
N ARG A 84 11.57 5.54 -2.06
CA ARG A 84 11.84 6.47 -0.96
C ARG A 84 10.75 7.52 -0.83
N ALA A 85 10.28 8.06 -1.94
CA ALA A 85 9.22 9.07 -1.94
C ALA A 85 7.91 8.50 -1.40
N GLY A 86 7.53 7.29 -1.81
CA GLY A 86 6.34 6.61 -1.31
C GLY A 86 6.43 6.27 0.17
N THR A 87 7.60 5.80 0.61
CA THR A 87 7.85 5.51 2.03
C THR A 87 7.72 6.76 2.88
N ALA A 88 8.34 7.87 2.46
CA ALA A 88 8.25 9.14 3.18
C ALA A 88 6.81 9.65 3.24
N SER A 89 6.08 9.54 2.15
CA SER A 89 4.67 9.93 2.06
C SER A 89 3.80 9.15 3.05
N ALA A 90 3.92 7.83 3.06
CA ALA A 90 3.15 6.96 3.94
C ALA A 90 3.49 7.17 5.42
N LEU A 91 4.78 7.32 5.74
CA LEU A 91 5.21 7.62 7.10
C LEU A 91 4.67 8.96 7.59
N ALA A 92 4.74 9.99 6.75
CA ALA A 92 4.24 11.32 7.08
C ALA A 92 2.71 11.30 7.29
N ALA A 93 1.99 10.41 6.60
CA ALA A 93 0.55 10.24 6.79
C ALA A 93 0.21 9.48 8.08
N GLY A 94 1.18 8.84 8.71
CA GLY A 94 0.97 8.08 9.95
C GLY A 94 0.71 6.60 9.77
N CYS A 95 0.87 6.07 8.55
CA CYS A 95 0.65 4.65 8.27
C CYS A 95 1.73 3.77 8.89
N GLN A 96 1.39 2.50 9.16
CA GLN A 96 2.38 1.46 9.38
C GLN A 96 2.94 1.05 8.02
N VAL A 97 4.23 1.28 7.78
CA VAL A 97 4.82 1.13 6.46
C VAL A 97 5.69 -0.11 6.36
N TRP A 98 5.48 -0.87 5.28
CA TRP A 98 6.30 -2.01 4.90
C TRP A 98 7.05 -1.65 3.63
N VAL A 99 8.39 -1.60 3.70
CA VAL A 99 9.24 -1.26 2.57
C VAL A 99 9.73 -2.54 1.90
N LEU A 100 9.41 -2.70 0.63
CA LEU A 100 9.87 -3.83 -0.15
C LEU A 100 11.25 -3.50 -0.73
N SER A 101 12.25 -4.29 -0.35
CA SER A 101 13.63 -4.12 -0.79
C SER A 101 14.29 -5.47 -1.02
N ALA A 102 15.09 -5.57 -2.09
CA ALA A 102 15.86 -6.77 -2.37
C ALA A 102 16.95 -7.04 -1.31
N GLU A 103 17.39 -5.99 -0.61
CA GLU A 103 18.40 -6.07 0.45
C GLU A 103 17.85 -5.43 1.73
N PRO A 104 16.96 -6.15 2.45
CA PRO A 104 16.36 -5.59 3.65
C PRO A 104 17.39 -5.36 4.75
N CYS A 105 17.22 -4.26 5.46
CA CYS A 105 18.01 -3.97 6.65
C CYS A 105 17.63 -4.96 7.76
N THR A 106 18.60 -5.65 8.33
CA THR A 106 18.36 -6.63 9.38
C THR A 106 18.42 -6.04 10.79
N ALA A 107 18.79 -4.76 10.91
CA ALA A 107 19.14 -4.17 12.20
C ALA A 107 17.93 -3.89 13.09
N ASP A 108 16.75 -3.62 12.53
CA ASP A 108 15.56 -3.35 13.32
C ASP A 108 14.30 -3.71 12.54
N GLN A 109 13.67 -4.80 12.93
CA GLN A 109 12.45 -5.29 12.28
C GLN A 109 11.19 -4.97 13.08
N GLN A 110 11.29 -4.16 14.13
CA GLN A 110 10.15 -3.83 14.99
C GLN A 110 9.69 -2.38 14.88
N GLY A 111 10.43 -1.56 14.17
CA GLY A 111 10.10 -0.15 14.01
C GLY A 111 9.12 0.12 12.87
N ASN A 112 8.96 1.39 12.57
CA ASN A 112 8.21 1.87 11.42
C ASN A 112 9.10 2.86 10.66
N PRO A 113 9.52 2.57 9.41
CA PRO A 113 9.04 1.45 8.58
C PRO A 113 9.76 0.12 8.88
N ARG A 114 9.12 -0.96 8.49
CA ARG A 114 9.76 -2.28 8.46
C ARG A 114 10.18 -2.61 7.03
N THR A 115 11.38 -3.15 6.86
CA THR A 115 11.89 -3.54 5.55
C THR A 115 11.75 -5.04 5.37
N VAL A 116 11.17 -5.45 4.24
CA VAL A 116 10.96 -6.86 3.91
C VAL A 116 11.46 -7.12 2.50
N ASP A 117 11.82 -8.37 2.22
CA ASP A 117 12.28 -8.78 0.89
C ASP A 117 11.15 -9.29 0.00
N SER A 118 9.97 -9.48 0.56
CA SER A 118 8.82 -10.03 -0.16
C SER A 118 7.51 -9.60 0.51
N LEU A 119 6.48 -9.39 -0.30
CA LEU A 119 5.13 -9.18 0.20
C LEU A 119 4.55 -10.42 0.88
N GLY A 120 5.17 -11.59 0.70
CA GLY A 120 4.82 -12.80 1.44
C GLY A 120 4.97 -12.63 2.95
N VAL A 121 5.98 -11.86 3.40
CA VAL A 121 6.17 -11.55 4.82
C VAL A 121 5.00 -10.72 5.33
N VAL A 122 4.55 -9.73 4.57
CA VAL A 122 3.40 -8.90 4.93
C VAL A 122 2.13 -9.75 4.99
N LEU A 123 1.94 -10.64 4.03
CA LEU A 123 0.79 -11.54 4.00
C LEU A 123 0.77 -12.44 5.24
N ASP A 124 1.90 -13.01 5.63
CA ASP A 124 2.00 -13.86 6.81
C ASP A 124 1.63 -13.09 8.08
N GLN A 125 2.11 -11.85 8.22
CA GLN A 125 1.77 -11.00 9.35
C GLN A 125 0.27 -10.68 9.39
N LEU A 126 -0.31 -10.39 8.23
CA LEU A 126 -1.73 -10.08 8.12
C LEU A 126 -2.60 -11.27 8.51
N ILE A 127 -2.24 -12.47 8.06
CA ILE A 127 -2.95 -13.70 8.42
C ILE A 127 -2.86 -13.95 9.93
N SER A 128 -1.68 -13.76 10.51
CA SER A 128 -1.45 -13.92 11.96
C SER A 128 -2.35 -12.98 12.77
N VAL A 129 -2.45 -11.71 12.35
CA VAL A 129 -3.32 -10.73 13.02
C VAL A 129 -4.80 -11.11 12.85
N SER A 130 -5.20 -11.56 11.66
CA SER A 130 -6.59 -11.95 11.38
C SER A 130 -7.04 -13.16 12.18
N THR A 131 -6.13 -14.09 12.49
CA THR A 131 -6.47 -15.29 13.24
C THR A 131 -6.44 -15.09 14.75
N SER A 132 -5.74 -14.07 15.23
CA SER A 132 -5.64 -13.77 16.66
C SER A 132 -6.76 -12.86 17.17
N GLY A 133 -7.51 -12.28 16.24
CA GLY A 133 -8.65 -11.42 16.57
C GLY A 133 -9.96 -12.19 16.64
#